data_27f0a797015f110e544ab02952054109
#
_entry.id   27f0a797015f110e544ab02952054109
#
_cell.length_a   1.000
_cell.length_b   1.000
_cell.length_c   1.000
_cell.angle_alpha   90.00
_cell.angle_beta   90.00
_cell.angle_gamma   90.00
#
_symmetry.space_group_name_H-M   'P 1'
#
loop_
_entity.id
_entity.type
_entity.pdbx_description
1 polymer ?
#
loop_
_entity_poly.entity_id
_entity_poly.type
_entity_poly.pdbx_seq_one_letter_code
_entity_poly.pdbx_strand_id
1 'polypeptide(L)'
;MSLDGIIGQCEHADRPAVTITFDDAFENLLEHALPVLSEHQAPAVIYVPTGHLGKNSEWDHGSAHPLMPIMTAADVKNARSMGFEIGSHSRSHIRLRGLSAVTLQQEVCDSKKMLEDLLGEQIRTFAYPHGGRNDFDGRAADVVKEAGYRSAVTTFFGRHNDPSHRYEVRRIIIWPGDTTHELQRKIDGHYDWLAFKEIAVHNVRTATGRTLAR
;
A
#
# COMPACT_ATOMS: atom_id res chain seq x y z
N MET A 1 -14.31 -1.66 8.67
CA MET A 1 -14.41 -0.22 8.30
C MET A 1 -13.45 -0.02 7.14
N SER A 2 -13.83 0.70 6.08
CA SER A 2 -12.93 0.95 4.94
C SER A 2 -11.77 1.87 5.35
N LEU A 3 -10.66 1.86 4.59
CA LEU A 3 -9.54 2.78 4.83
C LEU A 3 -10.01 4.25 4.80
N ASP A 4 -10.85 4.60 3.85
CA ASP A 4 -11.47 5.93 3.78
C ASP A 4 -12.27 6.29 5.03
N GLY A 5 -13.00 5.33 5.59
CA GLY A 5 -13.74 5.51 6.83
C GLY A 5 -12.83 5.77 8.03
N ILE A 6 -11.68 5.12 8.08
CA ILE A 6 -10.69 5.33 9.15
C ILE A 6 -10.04 6.71 9.02
N ILE A 7 -9.57 7.08 7.82
CA ILE A 7 -8.91 8.37 7.59
C ILE A 7 -9.88 9.55 7.81
N GLY A 8 -11.16 9.38 7.46
CA GLY A 8 -12.18 10.43 7.63
C GLY A 8 -12.78 10.53 9.04
N GLN A 9 -12.64 9.50 9.88
CA GLN A 9 -13.26 9.44 11.21
C GLN A 9 -12.25 9.54 12.36
N CYS A 10 -10.95 9.69 12.09
CA CYS A 10 -9.93 9.78 13.13
C CYS A 10 -10.16 10.89 14.16
N GLU A 11 -10.96 11.90 13.86
CA GLU A 11 -11.27 13.00 14.79
C GLU A 11 -12.39 12.65 15.78
N HIS A 12 -13.16 11.58 15.55
CA HIS A 12 -14.41 11.31 16.30
C HIS A 12 -14.56 9.86 16.76
N ALA A 13 -13.53 9.03 16.63
CA ALA A 13 -13.61 7.64 17.04
C ALA A 13 -13.28 7.46 18.52
N ASP A 14 -14.27 7.04 19.33
CA ASP A 14 -14.09 6.66 20.73
C ASP A 14 -13.15 5.45 20.94
N ARG A 15 -12.76 4.78 19.87
CA ARG A 15 -11.88 3.60 19.88
C ARG A 15 -10.89 3.62 18.73
N PRO A 16 -9.64 3.15 18.96
CA PRO A 16 -8.66 2.97 17.88
C PRO A 16 -9.22 2.04 16.79
N ALA A 17 -9.13 2.46 15.55
CA ALA A 17 -9.52 1.63 14.41
C ALA A 17 -8.26 1.20 13.63
N VAL A 18 -8.25 -0.06 13.19
CA VAL A 18 -7.15 -0.66 12.42
C VAL A 18 -7.71 -1.21 11.11
N THR A 19 -7.02 -0.93 10.01
CA THR A 19 -7.27 -1.59 8.72
C THR A 19 -6.03 -2.39 8.34
N ILE A 20 -6.25 -3.65 7.95
CA ILE A 20 -5.20 -4.51 7.42
C ILE A 20 -5.02 -4.19 5.94
N THR A 21 -3.77 -4.14 5.47
CA THR A 21 -3.47 -3.91 4.06
C THR A 21 -2.48 -4.95 3.55
N PHE A 22 -2.69 -5.39 2.32
CA PHE A 22 -1.77 -6.26 1.60
C PHE A 22 -1.35 -5.59 0.30
N ASP A 23 -0.06 -5.40 0.13
CA ASP A 23 0.50 -4.94 -1.13
C ASP A 23 0.70 -6.14 -2.07
N ASP A 24 0.90 -5.87 -3.36
CA ASP A 24 1.26 -6.82 -4.43
C ASP A 24 0.19 -7.84 -4.84
N ALA A 25 -0.89 -8.01 -4.09
CA ALA A 25 -1.96 -8.97 -4.40
C ALA A 25 -1.44 -10.39 -4.70
N PHE A 26 -0.54 -10.92 -3.87
CA PHE A 26 -0.02 -12.28 -4.02
C PHE A 26 -1.14 -13.32 -3.93
N GLU A 27 -1.08 -14.34 -4.82
CA GLU A 27 -2.09 -15.41 -4.93
C GLU A 27 -2.29 -16.17 -3.63
N ASN A 28 -1.22 -16.38 -2.83
CA ASN A 28 -1.27 -17.09 -1.57
C ASN A 28 -2.17 -16.46 -0.50
N LEU A 29 -2.57 -15.18 -0.67
CA LEU A 29 -3.55 -14.56 0.21
C LEU A 29 -4.89 -15.28 0.17
N LEU A 30 -5.28 -15.85 -0.97
CA LEU A 30 -6.54 -16.59 -1.15
C LEU A 30 -6.64 -17.82 -0.26
N GLU A 31 -5.51 -18.48 -0.02
CA GLU A 31 -5.47 -19.71 0.78
C GLU A 31 -5.22 -19.44 2.27
N HIS A 32 -4.47 -18.40 2.61
CA HIS A 32 -3.96 -18.21 3.97
C HIS A 32 -4.61 -17.05 4.71
N ALA A 33 -4.63 -15.86 4.12
CA ALA A 33 -5.07 -14.66 4.84
C ALA A 33 -6.58 -14.41 4.70
N LEU A 34 -7.12 -14.44 3.47
CA LEU A 34 -8.49 -14.02 3.22
C LEU A 34 -9.54 -14.91 3.92
N PRO A 35 -9.39 -16.25 3.99
CA PRO A 35 -10.33 -17.09 4.74
C PRO A 35 -10.38 -16.73 6.23
N VAL A 36 -9.23 -16.54 6.86
CA VAL A 36 -9.14 -16.17 8.28
C VAL A 36 -9.75 -14.81 8.54
N LEU A 37 -9.44 -13.81 7.70
CA LEU A 37 -10.00 -12.48 7.83
C LEU A 37 -11.52 -12.46 7.62
N SER A 38 -12.01 -13.26 6.68
CA SER A 38 -13.45 -13.40 6.42
C SER A 38 -14.17 -14.04 7.62
N GLU A 39 -13.62 -15.11 8.19
CA GLU A 39 -14.17 -15.75 9.40
C GLU A 39 -14.29 -14.76 10.57
N HIS A 40 -13.28 -13.92 10.74
CA HIS A 40 -13.25 -12.89 11.79
C HIS A 40 -13.93 -11.57 11.41
N GLN A 41 -14.51 -11.47 10.22
CA GLN A 41 -15.11 -10.23 9.69
C GLN A 41 -14.14 -9.03 9.76
N ALA A 42 -12.83 -9.30 9.62
CA ALA A 42 -11.79 -8.29 9.69
C ALA A 42 -11.62 -7.61 8.31
N PRO A 43 -11.83 -6.29 8.22
CA PRO A 43 -11.70 -5.58 6.95
C PRO A 43 -10.25 -5.50 6.53
N ALA A 44 -10.01 -5.67 5.22
CA ALA A 44 -8.69 -5.49 4.64
C ALA A 44 -8.78 -4.84 3.25
N VAL A 45 -7.66 -4.23 2.84
CA VAL A 45 -7.45 -3.67 1.51
C VAL A 45 -6.34 -4.46 0.82
N ILE A 46 -6.58 -4.87 -0.43
CA ILE A 46 -5.59 -5.53 -1.27
C ILE A 46 -5.17 -4.57 -2.38
N TYR A 47 -3.91 -4.20 -2.43
CA TYR A 47 -3.35 -3.31 -3.44
C TYR A 47 -2.79 -4.10 -4.61
N VAL A 48 -3.34 -3.86 -5.82
CA VAL A 48 -3.15 -4.68 -7.01
C VAL A 48 -2.26 -3.98 -8.03
N PRO A 49 -1.09 -4.56 -8.40
CA PRO A 49 -0.27 -4.10 -9.51
C PRO A 49 -0.88 -4.60 -10.84
N THR A 50 -1.65 -3.74 -11.51
CA THR A 50 -2.60 -4.17 -12.56
C THR A 50 -1.96 -4.79 -13.81
N GLY A 51 -0.75 -4.39 -14.16
CA GLY A 51 0.00 -4.95 -15.28
C GLY A 51 0.58 -6.36 -15.01
N HIS A 52 0.50 -6.82 -13.77
CA HIS A 52 1.03 -8.12 -13.33
C HIS A 52 -0.05 -9.14 -12.97
N LEU A 53 -1.32 -8.84 -13.19
CA LEU A 53 -2.41 -9.79 -12.96
C LEU A 53 -2.15 -11.13 -13.68
N GLY A 54 -2.15 -12.24 -12.91
CA GLY A 54 -1.90 -13.59 -13.38
C GLY A 54 -0.45 -13.88 -13.80
N LYS A 55 0.49 -13.01 -13.44
CA LYS A 55 1.94 -13.17 -13.64
C LYS A 55 2.64 -13.37 -12.31
N ASN A 56 3.98 -13.34 -12.33
CA ASN A 56 4.81 -13.35 -11.12
C ASN A 56 5.27 -11.93 -10.75
N SER A 57 5.82 -11.78 -9.53
CA SER A 57 6.45 -10.57 -9.03
C SER A 57 7.80 -10.30 -9.73
N GLU A 58 7.76 -9.91 -11.00
CA GLU A 58 8.95 -9.76 -11.84
C GLU A 58 9.92 -8.71 -11.32
N TRP A 59 9.46 -7.75 -10.50
CA TRP A 59 10.31 -6.76 -9.82
C TRP A 59 11.26 -7.39 -8.79
N ASP A 60 10.97 -8.62 -8.33
CA ASP A 60 11.84 -9.38 -7.45
C ASP A 60 12.92 -10.20 -8.19
N HIS A 61 12.90 -10.14 -9.52
CA HIS A 61 13.86 -10.88 -10.33
C HIS A 61 15.30 -10.47 -10.00
N GLY A 62 16.13 -11.45 -9.62
CA GLY A 62 17.51 -11.21 -9.19
C GLY A 62 17.65 -10.78 -7.72
N SER A 63 16.58 -10.68 -6.96
CA SER A 63 16.60 -10.51 -5.51
C SER A 63 16.81 -11.86 -4.79
N ALA A 64 17.00 -11.83 -3.47
CA ALA A 64 17.03 -13.04 -2.64
C ALA A 64 15.63 -13.65 -2.42
N HIS A 65 14.57 -12.99 -2.87
CA HIS A 65 13.19 -13.44 -2.71
C HIS A 65 12.76 -14.28 -3.91
N PRO A 66 11.99 -15.36 -3.71
CA PRO A 66 11.40 -16.11 -4.81
C PRO A 66 10.37 -15.25 -5.56
N LEU A 67 10.21 -15.49 -6.86
CA LEU A 67 9.11 -14.91 -7.62
C LEU A 67 7.78 -15.49 -7.12
N MET A 68 6.87 -14.63 -6.73
CA MET A 68 5.56 -15.00 -6.19
C MET A 68 4.47 -14.79 -7.23
N PRO A 69 3.53 -15.74 -7.39
CA PRO A 69 2.37 -15.55 -8.28
C PRO A 69 1.46 -14.42 -7.75
N ILE A 70 0.98 -13.60 -8.68
CA ILE A 70 0.03 -12.51 -8.45
C ILE A 70 -1.38 -12.98 -8.82
N MET A 71 -2.36 -12.60 -8.05
CA MET A 71 -3.78 -12.86 -8.32
C MET A 71 -4.13 -12.60 -9.79
N THR A 72 -4.96 -13.47 -10.36
CA THR A 72 -5.60 -13.23 -11.66
C THR A 72 -6.72 -12.18 -11.53
N ALA A 73 -7.23 -11.68 -12.64
CA ALA A 73 -8.42 -10.81 -12.64
C ALA A 73 -9.65 -11.50 -12.01
N ALA A 74 -9.77 -12.82 -12.15
CA ALA A 74 -10.84 -13.59 -11.52
C ALA A 74 -10.68 -13.64 -9.99
N ASP A 75 -9.44 -13.80 -9.52
CA ASP A 75 -9.13 -13.84 -8.08
C ASP A 75 -9.40 -12.49 -7.41
N VAL A 76 -9.06 -11.38 -8.07
CA VAL A 76 -9.37 -10.03 -7.59
C VAL A 76 -10.89 -9.83 -7.46
N LYS A 77 -11.68 -10.28 -8.47
CA LYS A 77 -13.15 -10.27 -8.36
C LYS A 77 -13.66 -11.13 -7.23
N ASN A 78 -13.07 -12.32 -7.04
CA ASN A 78 -13.42 -13.21 -5.93
C ASN A 78 -13.13 -12.55 -4.58
N ALA A 79 -11.94 -12.01 -4.37
CA ALA A 79 -11.58 -11.29 -3.14
C ALA A 79 -12.54 -10.12 -2.88
N ARG A 80 -12.91 -9.36 -3.92
CA ARG A 80 -13.89 -8.28 -3.80
C ARG A 80 -15.27 -8.79 -3.39
N SER A 81 -15.72 -9.92 -3.96
CA SER A 81 -17.01 -10.54 -3.61
C SER A 81 -17.05 -11.07 -2.17
N MET A 82 -15.90 -11.44 -1.61
CA MET A 82 -15.74 -11.78 -0.18
C MET A 82 -15.81 -10.56 0.75
N GLY A 83 -15.90 -9.34 0.21
CA GLY A 83 -16.03 -8.10 0.98
C GLY A 83 -14.72 -7.34 1.19
N PHE A 84 -13.60 -7.81 0.66
CA PHE A 84 -12.32 -7.09 0.75
C PHE A 84 -12.31 -5.87 -0.17
N GLU A 85 -11.72 -4.77 0.31
CA GLU A 85 -11.52 -3.57 -0.50
C GLU A 85 -10.34 -3.80 -1.47
N ILE A 86 -10.50 -3.33 -2.71
CA ILE A 86 -9.44 -3.38 -3.71
C ILE A 86 -8.91 -1.97 -3.92
N GLY A 87 -7.60 -1.81 -3.81
CA GLY A 87 -6.85 -0.60 -4.10
C GLY A 87 -5.88 -0.81 -5.27
N SER A 88 -5.35 0.27 -5.80
CA SER A 88 -4.36 0.22 -6.87
C SER A 88 -2.94 0.24 -6.31
N HIS A 89 -2.04 -0.54 -6.93
CA HIS A 89 -0.59 -0.55 -6.64
C HIS A 89 0.22 -0.19 -7.88
N SER A 90 -0.21 0.82 -8.61
CA SER A 90 0.27 1.22 -9.94
C SER A 90 0.03 0.14 -11.03
N ARG A 91 0.50 0.42 -12.22
CA ARG A 91 0.40 -0.53 -13.33
C ARG A 91 1.54 -1.54 -13.31
N SER A 92 2.78 -1.08 -13.26
CA SER A 92 3.96 -1.92 -13.50
C SER A 92 4.85 -2.12 -12.27
N HIS A 93 4.40 -1.70 -11.08
CA HIS A 93 5.12 -1.79 -9.80
C HIS A 93 6.52 -1.13 -9.83
N ILE A 94 6.70 -0.08 -10.61
CA ILE A 94 7.96 0.68 -10.68
C ILE A 94 7.95 1.85 -9.69
N ARG A 95 9.15 2.31 -9.29
CA ARG A 95 9.28 3.54 -8.50
C ARG A 95 8.74 4.73 -9.29
N LEU A 96 7.92 5.55 -8.66
CA LEU A 96 7.24 6.68 -9.32
C LEU A 96 8.08 7.95 -9.31
N ARG A 97 9.13 8.02 -8.49
CA ARG A 97 10.02 9.19 -8.42
C ARG A 97 10.75 9.42 -9.75
N GLY A 98 10.69 10.66 -10.22
CA GLY A 98 11.46 11.10 -11.40
C GLY A 98 10.94 10.60 -12.74
N LEU A 99 9.80 9.93 -12.78
CA LEU A 99 9.17 9.51 -14.04
C LEU A 99 8.73 10.72 -14.88
N SER A 100 8.65 10.53 -16.19
CA SER A 100 8.01 11.51 -17.08
C SER A 100 6.52 11.67 -16.70
N ALA A 101 5.93 12.84 -16.98
CA ALA A 101 4.51 13.06 -16.72
C ALA A 101 3.62 12.02 -17.40
N VAL A 102 3.95 11.64 -18.64
CA VAL A 102 3.21 10.62 -19.40
C VAL A 102 3.29 9.26 -18.73
N THR A 103 4.49 8.81 -18.36
CA THR A 103 4.68 7.52 -17.69
C THR A 103 3.97 7.50 -16.34
N LEU A 104 4.09 8.59 -15.58
CA LEU A 104 3.46 8.70 -14.27
C LEU A 104 1.92 8.62 -14.36
N GLN A 105 1.32 9.29 -15.34
CA GLN A 105 -0.11 9.16 -15.62
C GLN A 105 -0.49 7.73 -16.01
N GLN A 106 0.29 7.07 -16.87
CA GLN A 106 0.05 5.67 -17.22
C GLN A 106 0.09 4.74 -16.00
N GLU A 107 1.07 4.92 -15.12
CA GLU A 107 1.18 4.12 -13.90
C GLU A 107 -0.01 4.30 -12.95
N VAL A 108 -0.48 5.52 -12.80
CA VAL A 108 -1.50 5.88 -11.82
C VAL A 108 -2.93 5.80 -12.39
N CYS A 109 -3.17 6.44 -13.56
CA CYS A 109 -4.52 6.54 -14.10
C CYS A 109 -4.96 5.26 -14.82
N ASP A 110 -4.06 4.61 -15.60
CA ASP A 110 -4.42 3.38 -16.29
C ASP A 110 -4.68 2.24 -15.30
N SER A 111 -3.90 2.18 -14.21
CA SER A 111 -4.14 1.18 -13.16
C SER A 111 -5.50 1.37 -12.47
N LYS A 112 -5.88 2.62 -12.18
CA LYS A 112 -7.21 2.93 -11.65
C LYS A 112 -8.31 2.48 -12.61
N LYS A 113 -8.21 2.94 -13.84
CA LYS A 113 -9.20 2.63 -14.88
C LYS A 113 -9.35 1.12 -15.09
N MET A 114 -8.24 0.39 -15.14
CA MET A 114 -8.27 -1.07 -15.34
C MET A 114 -9.00 -1.78 -14.20
N LEU A 115 -8.81 -1.38 -12.94
CA LEU A 115 -9.53 -1.96 -11.81
C LEU A 115 -11.00 -1.54 -11.79
N GLU A 116 -11.32 -0.28 -12.13
CA GLU A 116 -12.70 0.21 -12.21
C GLU A 116 -13.48 -0.50 -13.34
N ASP A 117 -12.86 -0.70 -14.51
CA ASP A 117 -13.44 -1.47 -15.60
C ASP A 117 -13.63 -2.96 -15.21
N LEU A 118 -12.70 -3.51 -14.42
CA LEU A 118 -12.75 -4.91 -13.97
C LEU A 118 -13.88 -5.16 -12.96
N LEU A 119 -14.06 -4.23 -12.03
CA LEU A 119 -14.93 -4.40 -10.85
C LEU A 119 -16.28 -3.69 -10.98
N GLY A 120 -16.42 -2.74 -11.90
CA GLY A 120 -17.63 -1.95 -12.08
C GLY A 120 -17.86 -0.95 -10.94
N GLU A 121 -16.84 -0.61 -10.17
CA GLU A 121 -16.92 0.32 -9.04
C GLU A 121 -15.71 1.25 -8.98
N GLN A 122 -15.83 2.34 -8.23
CA GLN A 122 -14.72 3.30 -8.04
C GLN A 122 -13.62 2.73 -7.17
N ILE A 123 -12.37 2.83 -7.63
CA ILE A 123 -11.17 2.54 -6.84
C ILE A 123 -10.73 3.81 -6.13
N ARG A 124 -10.69 3.75 -4.80
CA ARG A 124 -10.56 4.93 -3.94
C ARG A 124 -9.17 5.09 -3.35
N THR A 125 -8.41 4.00 -3.22
CA THR A 125 -7.16 3.99 -2.49
C THR A 125 -6.00 3.53 -3.37
N PHE A 126 -4.82 4.09 -3.12
CA PHE A 126 -3.58 3.80 -3.83
C PHE A 126 -2.48 3.42 -2.85
N ALA A 127 -1.61 2.48 -3.20
CA ALA A 127 -0.36 2.25 -2.49
C ALA A 127 0.81 2.54 -3.43
N TYR A 128 1.78 3.33 -2.96
CA TYR A 128 2.99 3.59 -3.75
C TYR A 128 3.85 2.34 -3.81
N PRO A 129 4.28 1.87 -5.03
CA PRO A 129 5.21 0.77 -5.14
C PRO A 129 6.49 1.05 -4.33
N HIS A 130 6.95 0.05 -3.56
CA HIS A 130 8.00 0.17 -2.55
C HIS A 130 7.67 1.15 -1.41
N GLY A 131 7.06 2.29 -1.70
CA GLY A 131 6.45 3.25 -0.78
C GLY A 131 7.39 4.00 0.16
N GLY A 132 8.70 3.88 -0.02
CA GLY A 132 9.70 4.60 0.77
C GLY A 132 9.90 6.03 0.30
N ARG A 133 10.64 6.83 1.08
CA ARG A 133 10.86 8.27 0.82
C ARG A 133 11.57 8.58 -0.49
N ASN A 134 12.25 7.59 -1.08
CA ASN A 134 12.94 7.72 -2.37
C ASN A 134 12.17 7.11 -3.54
N ASP A 135 11.01 6.52 -3.32
CA ASP A 135 10.29 5.74 -4.31
C ASP A 135 9.21 6.56 -5.02
N PHE A 136 8.79 7.67 -4.43
CA PHE A 136 7.87 8.65 -5.04
C PHE A 136 8.27 10.08 -4.63
N ASP A 137 7.60 11.10 -5.20
CA ASP A 137 7.79 12.51 -4.90
C ASP A 137 6.44 13.25 -4.93
N GLY A 138 6.47 14.56 -4.67
CA GLY A 138 5.26 15.39 -4.63
C GLY A 138 4.48 15.35 -5.95
N ARG A 139 5.16 15.25 -7.11
CA ARG A 139 4.49 15.13 -8.41
C ARG A 139 3.69 13.84 -8.52
N ALA A 140 4.23 12.73 -7.99
CA ALA A 140 3.50 11.46 -7.94
C ALA A 140 2.26 11.58 -7.04
N ALA A 141 2.37 12.22 -5.88
CA ALA A 141 1.24 12.46 -4.99
C ALA A 141 0.17 13.36 -5.64
N ASP A 142 0.57 14.39 -6.37
CA ASP A 142 -0.35 15.26 -7.11
C ASP A 142 -1.12 14.48 -8.18
N VAL A 143 -0.43 13.64 -8.98
CA VAL A 143 -1.10 12.80 -9.99
C VAL A 143 -2.06 11.79 -9.36
N VAL A 144 -1.72 11.18 -8.24
CA VAL A 144 -2.62 10.29 -7.49
C VAL A 144 -3.88 11.04 -7.03
N LYS A 145 -3.71 12.26 -6.53
CA LYS A 145 -4.83 13.13 -6.15
C LYS A 145 -5.70 13.53 -7.35
N GLU A 146 -5.09 13.96 -8.44
CA GLU A 146 -5.76 14.37 -9.68
C GLU A 146 -6.50 13.20 -10.36
N ALA A 147 -5.97 11.97 -10.26
CA ALA A 147 -6.64 10.76 -10.71
C ALA A 147 -7.91 10.42 -9.90
N GLY A 148 -8.18 11.16 -8.81
CA GLY A 148 -9.39 11.00 -8.01
C GLY A 148 -9.33 9.87 -6.99
N TYR A 149 -8.12 9.41 -6.59
CA TYR A 149 -7.99 8.61 -5.39
C TYR A 149 -8.29 9.48 -4.17
N ARG A 150 -8.85 8.90 -3.12
CA ARG A 150 -9.17 9.62 -1.88
C ARG A 150 -8.01 9.63 -0.90
N SER A 151 -7.18 8.60 -0.97
CA SER A 151 -6.01 8.47 -0.11
C SER A 151 -4.94 7.60 -0.76
N ALA A 152 -3.69 7.77 -0.29
CA ALA A 152 -2.59 6.90 -0.68
C ALA A 152 -1.74 6.51 0.53
N VAL A 153 -1.33 5.23 0.57
CA VAL A 153 -0.54 4.67 1.65
C VAL A 153 0.91 4.50 1.24
N THR A 154 1.79 4.63 2.22
CA THR A 154 3.24 4.51 2.08
C THR A 154 3.76 3.34 2.92
N THR A 155 5.07 3.09 2.85
CA THR A 155 5.78 2.23 3.81
C THR A 155 6.44 3.05 4.94
N PHE A 156 6.09 4.33 5.09
CA PHE A 156 6.54 5.12 6.24
C PHE A 156 5.97 4.54 7.51
N PHE A 157 6.85 4.22 8.45
CA PHE A 157 6.41 3.64 9.72
C PHE A 157 5.67 4.69 10.55
N GLY A 158 4.53 4.30 11.12
CA GLY A 158 3.79 5.12 12.07
C GLY A 158 2.31 4.74 12.15
N ARG A 159 1.70 5.07 13.28
CA ARG A 159 0.27 4.83 13.58
C ARG A 159 -0.55 6.11 13.60
N HIS A 160 0.09 7.26 13.64
CA HIS A 160 -0.57 8.57 13.64
C HIS A 160 -0.61 9.12 12.22
N ASN A 161 -1.80 9.36 11.73
CA ASN A 161 -2.06 9.90 10.42
C ASN A 161 -2.89 11.18 10.53
N ASP A 162 -2.33 12.29 10.03
CA ASP A 162 -3.04 13.55 9.89
C ASP A 162 -3.88 13.51 8.61
N PRO A 163 -5.18 13.84 8.66
CA PRO A 163 -6.05 13.90 7.48
C PRO A 163 -5.55 14.82 6.36
N SER A 164 -4.74 15.84 6.69
CA SER A 164 -4.11 16.72 5.70
C SER A 164 -3.07 16.00 4.84
N HIS A 165 -2.47 14.91 5.36
CA HIS A 165 -1.48 14.08 4.68
C HIS A 165 -2.07 12.76 4.16
N ARG A 166 -3.35 12.77 3.75
CA ARG A 166 -4.06 11.57 3.27
C ARG A 166 -3.43 10.88 2.06
N TYR A 167 -2.53 11.54 1.35
CA TYR A 167 -1.76 10.95 0.24
C TYR A 167 -0.38 10.44 0.65
N GLU A 168 -0.07 10.44 1.94
CA GLU A 168 1.15 9.87 2.54
C GLU A 168 0.84 9.13 3.83
N VAL A 169 -0.23 8.34 3.83
CA VAL A 169 -0.69 7.59 5.00
C VAL A 169 0.39 6.60 5.45
N ARG A 170 0.77 6.71 6.71
CA ARG A 170 1.75 5.84 7.36
C ARG A 170 1.13 4.51 7.73
N ARG A 171 1.94 3.49 7.78
CA ARG A 171 1.50 2.15 8.17
C ARG A 171 2.42 1.54 9.23
N ILE A 172 1.85 0.62 10.01
CA ILE A 172 2.63 -0.30 10.83
C ILE A 172 3.02 -1.48 9.94
N ILE A 173 4.31 -1.66 9.73
CA ILE A 173 4.83 -2.75 8.90
C ILE A 173 4.98 -4.01 9.75
N ILE A 174 4.44 -5.12 9.24
CA ILE A 174 4.59 -6.45 9.83
C ILE A 174 5.72 -7.17 9.11
N TRP A 175 6.70 -7.66 9.87
CA TRP A 175 7.87 -8.36 9.35
C TRP A 175 7.72 -9.87 9.53
N PRO A 176 8.32 -10.68 8.64
CA PRO A 176 8.46 -12.11 8.88
C PRO A 176 9.13 -12.36 10.24
N GLY A 177 8.47 -13.13 11.11
CA GLY A 177 8.95 -13.40 12.46
C GLY A 177 8.38 -12.49 13.55
N ASP A 178 7.59 -11.47 13.22
CA ASP A 178 6.84 -10.73 14.23
C ASP A 178 5.87 -11.67 14.96
N THR A 179 5.98 -11.67 16.26
CA THR A 179 5.03 -12.41 17.13
C THR A 179 3.78 -11.56 17.40
N THR A 180 2.71 -12.18 17.89
CA THR A 180 1.51 -11.47 18.35
C THR A 180 1.84 -10.41 19.41
N HIS A 181 2.82 -10.69 20.26
CA HIS A 181 3.29 -9.74 21.28
C HIS A 181 3.96 -8.52 20.63
N GLU A 182 4.80 -8.73 19.61
CA GLU A 182 5.43 -7.62 18.88
C GLU A 182 4.43 -6.80 18.09
N LEU A 183 3.43 -7.47 17.45
CA LEU A 183 2.33 -6.78 16.80
C LEU A 183 1.59 -5.87 17.79
N GLN A 184 1.23 -6.40 18.97
CA GLN A 184 0.58 -5.60 20.01
C GLN A 184 1.43 -4.39 20.40
N ARG A 185 2.73 -4.58 20.65
CA ARG A 185 3.65 -3.48 20.97
C ARG A 185 3.73 -2.43 19.86
N LYS A 186 3.70 -2.84 18.59
CA LYS A 186 3.67 -1.91 17.45
C LYS A 186 2.38 -1.07 17.48
N ILE A 187 1.23 -1.72 17.70
CA ILE A 187 -0.08 -1.06 17.82
C ILE A 187 -0.10 -0.11 19.02
N ASP A 188 0.48 -0.50 20.15
CA ASP A 188 0.55 0.32 21.36
C ASP A 188 1.55 1.49 21.28
N GLY A 189 2.34 1.57 20.18
CA GLY A 189 3.26 2.68 19.90
C GLY A 189 4.66 2.54 20.47
N HIS A 190 5.03 1.37 20.99
CA HIS A 190 6.41 1.15 21.47
C HIS A 190 7.48 1.30 20.39
N TYR A 191 7.08 1.31 19.13
CA TYR A 191 7.95 1.46 17.97
C TYR A 191 7.82 2.82 17.26
N ASP A 192 7.07 3.79 17.81
CA ASP A 192 6.86 5.10 17.19
C ASP A 192 8.16 5.88 16.94
N TRP A 193 9.22 5.58 17.71
CA TRP A 193 10.55 6.14 17.49
C TRP A 193 11.16 5.79 16.14
N LEU A 194 10.71 4.70 15.49
CA LEU A 194 11.16 4.32 14.15
C LEU A 194 10.80 5.38 13.11
N ALA A 195 9.68 6.06 13.26
CA ALA A 195 9.30 7.18 12.39
C ALA A 195 10.33 8.32 12.44
N PHE A 196 10.85 8.64 13.61
CA PHE A 196 11.89 9.67 13.79
C PHE A 196 13.23 9.21 13.20
N LYS A 197 13.60 7.93 13.43
CA LYS A 197 14.83 7.36 12.86
C LYS A 197 14.79 7.38 11.32
N GLU A 198 13.66 7.04 10.73
CA GLU A 198 13.46 7.03 9.28
C GLU A 198 13.67 8.43 8.68
N ILE A 199 13.08 9.47 9.31
CA ILE A 199 13.24 10.87 8.92
C ILE A 199 14.71 11.30 9.05
N ALA A 200 15.35 11.00 10.17
CA ALA A 200 16.75 11.37 10.41
C ALA A 200 17.70 10.74 9.38
N VAL A 201 17.53 9.44 9.11
CA VAL A 201 18.32 8.71 8.09
C VAL A 201 18.10 9.29 6.70
N HIS A 202 16.86 9.61 6.33
CA HIS A 202 16.55 10.24 5.05
C HIS A 202 17.25 11.59 4.90
N ASN A 203 17.14 12.45 5.89
CA ASN A 203 17.77 13.79 5.86
C ASN A 203 19.29 13.72 5.75
N VAL A 204 19.94 12.82 6.51
CA VAL A 204 21.40 12.61 6.42
C VAL A 204 21.81 12.12 5.03
N ARG A 205 21.06 11.17 4.44
CA ARG A 205 21.34 10.65 3.09
C ARG A 205 21.20 11.74 2.03
N THR A 206 20.15 12.55 2.12
CA THR A 206 19.92 13.66 1.20
C THR A 206 21.02 14.71 1.30
N ALA A 207 21.45 15.07 2.51
CA ALA A 207 22.51 16.04 2.74
C ALA A 207 23.90 15.55 2.30
N THR A 208 24.16 14.23 2.37
CA THR A 208 25.47 13.66 2.03
C THR A 208 25.58 13.15 0.59
N GLY A 209 24.50 13.21 -0.21
CA GLY A 209 24.45 12.70 -1.59
C GLY A 209 24.64 11.17 -1.71
N ARG A 210 24.61 10.45 -0.60
CA ARG A 210 24.78 8.98 -0.58
C ARG A 210 23.48 8.27 -0.88
N THR A 211 23.21 8.06 -2.15
CA THR A 211 22.24 7.04 -2.58
C THR A 211 22.92 5.67 -2.45
N LEU A 212 22.59 4.90 -1.43
CA LEU A 212 23.01 3.50 -1.39
C LEU A 212 22.17 2.75 -2.42
N ALA A 213 22.84 2.25 -3.47
CA ALA A 213 22.28 1.19 -4.29
C ALA A 213 21.92 0.01 -3.36
N ARG A 214 20.71 -0.49 -3.48
CA ARG A 214 20.27 -1.77 -2.92
C ARG A 214 20.59 -2.86 -3.91
#